data_27f74091bcdf612298b4b6ad9f9a5666
#
_entry.id   27f74091bcdf612298b4b6ad9f9a5666
#
_cell.length_a   1.000
_cell.length_b   1.000
_cell.length_c   1.000
_cell.angle_alpha   90.00
_cell.angle_beta   90.00
_cell.angle_gamma   90.00
#
_symmetry.space_group_name_H-M   'P 1'
#
loop_
_entity.id
_entity.type
_entity.pdbx_description
1 polymer ?
#
loop_
_entity_poly.entity_id
_entity_poly.type
_entity_poly.pdbx_seq_one_letter_code
_entity_poly.pdbx_strand_id
1 'polypeptide(L)'
;MHRITNCKGRIVAAVLLVGLLSLWVGTAKLSARGRNSLRAGGLAAQRAASIVRDDAAARAAFLAAAPVFTHPRCQNCHPAGEAPLQGDDSHPHAQSVKRGLHGKGKYGMKCDACHQLANLPGVHMPPGAPNWHLPPPQMRMVFVGKTPGELCSQLKDPSRNGGKTINQIIEHVTSDKLVGWGWNPGEGRATPPLSR
;
A
#
# COMPACT_ATOMS: atom_id res chain seq x y z
N MET A 1 -15.71 19.27 13.14
CA MET A 1 -15.76 17.88 13.66
C MET A 1 -16.16 16.97 12.51
N HIS A 2 -15.19 16.45 11.74
CA HIS A 2 -15.46 15.53 10.64
C HIS A 2 -15.44 14.09 11.18
N ARG A 3 -16.56 13.41 11.03
CA ARG A 3 -16.74 12.01 11.45
C ARG A 3 -15.81 11.11 10.64
N ILE A 4 -14.91 10.43 11.32
CA ILE A 4 -14.12 9.32 10.76
C ILE A 4 -15.06 8.13 10.59
N THR A 5 -15.63 7.98 9.40
CA THR A 5 -16.50 6.85 9.08
C THR A 5 -15.71 5.57 8.92
N ASN A 6 -16.21 4.57 9.57
CA ASN A 6 -15.72 3.21 9.77
C ASN A 6 -15.12 2.52 8.54
N CYS A 7 -13.85 2.17 8.63
CA CYS A 7 -13.20 1.16 7.78
C CYS A 7 -13.59 -0.25 8.25
N LYS A 8 -14.90 -0.57 8.27
CA LYS A 8 -15.39 -1.92 8.63
C LYS A 8 -15.56 -2.77 7.38
N GLY A 9 -14.70 -3.76 7.21
CA GLY A 9 -14.90 -4.81 6.21
C GLY A 9 -15.98 -5.79 6.69
N ARG A 10 -17.07 -5.93 5.92
CA ARG A 10 -18.08 -6.97 6.13
C ARG A 10 -17.53 -8.29 5.62
N ILE A 11 -17.36 -9.26 6.51
CA ILE A 11 -17.21 -10.68 6.15
C ILE A 11 -18.53 -11.34 6.52
N VAL A 12 -19.21 -11.89 5.52
CA VAL A 12 -20.41 -12.69 5.67
C VAL A 12 -20.02 -14.06 6.19
N ALA A 13 -20.44 -14.40 7.39
CA ALA A 13 -20.31 -15.74 7.95
C ALA A 13 -21.51 -16.57 7.44
N ALA A 14 -21.23 -17.57 6.61
CA ALA A 14 -22.19 -18.61 6.28
C ALA A 14 -22.22 -19.66 7.39
N VAL A 15 -23.30 -19.72 8.16
CA VAL A 15 -23.59 -20.78 9.11
C VAL A 15 -24.32 -21.89 8.38
N LEU A 16 -23.71 -23.03 8.23
CA LEU A 16 -24.39 -24.27 7.82
C LEU A 16 -24.72 -25.11 9.07
N LEU A 17 -26.00 -25.19 9.36
CA LEU A 17 -26.62 -26.17 10.24
C LEU A 17 -26.61 -27.54 9.56
N VAL A 18 -26.01 -28.54 10.19
CA VAL A 18 -26.27 -29.95 9.85
C VAL A 18 -26.61 -30.71 11.12
N GLY A 19 -27.76 -31.35 10.99
CA GLY A 19 -28.53 -31.97 12.05
C GLY A 19 -27.95 -33.25 12.69
N LEU A 20 -28.55 -33.53 13.82
CA LEU A 20 -28.47 -34.73 14.63
C LEU A 20 -28.84 -36.01 13.86
N LEU A 21 -28.08 -37.06 14.03
CA LEU A 21 -28.66 -38.41 14.23
C LEU A 21 -27.59 -39.42 14.71
N SER A 22 -28.02 -40.15 15.77
CA SER A 22 -27.72 -41.59 16.05
C SER A 22 -26.52 -41.91 16.92
N LEU A 23 -26.83 -42.26 18.17
CA LEU A 23 -26.07 -43.09 19.08
C LEU A 23 -25.68 -44.45 18.47
N TRP A 24 -24.38 -44.76 18.53
CA TRP A 24 -23.92 -46.14 18.63
C TRP A 24 -22.78 -46.22 19.66
N VAL A 25 -23.07 -46.94 20.74
CA VAL A 25 -22.07 -47.23 21.82
C VAL A 25 -21.23 -48.37 21.35
N GLY A 26 -20.05 -48.09 20.84
CA GLY A 26 -19.00 -49.04 20.58
C GLY A 26 -17.80 -48.77 21.48
N THR A 27 -17.54 -49.66 22.46
CA THR A 27 -16.37 -49.56 23.33
C THR A 27 -15.11 -49.99 22.54
N ALA A 28 -14.50 -49.04 21.89
CA ALA A 28 -13.19 -49.24 21.26
C ALA A 28 -12.09 -48.84 22.24
N LYS A 29 -11.20 -49.77 22.59
CA LYS A 29 -9.96 -49.52 23.31
C LYS A 29 -9.08 -48.57 22.51
N LEU A 30 -9.11 -47.24 22.84
CA LEU A 30 -8.25 -46.27 22.20
C LEU A 30 -6.81 -46.47 22.70
N SER A 31 -5.92 -46.86 21.78
CA SER A 31 -4.48 -46.91 21.99
C SER A 31 -3.95 -45.51 22.35
N ALA A 32 -3.01 -45.48 23.25
CA ALA A 32 -2.37 -44.21 23.76
C ALA A 32 -1.74 -43.33 22.65
N ARG A 33 -1.44 -43.94 21.50
CA ARG A 33 -0.91 -43.26 20.31
C ARG A 33 -1.90 -42.29 19.65
N GLY A 34 -3.22 -42.58 19.71
CA GLY A 34 -4.24 -41.68 19.13
C GLY A 34 -4.47 -40.39 19.93
N ARG A 35 -4.22 -40.42 21.23
CA ARG A 35 -4.44 -39.26 22.11
C ARG A 35 -3.43 -38.11 21.91
N ASN A 36 -2.19 -38.43 21.54
CA ASN A 36 -1.18 -37.41 21.27
C ASN A 36 -1.38 -36.70 19.92
N SER A 37 -1.92 -37.41 18.92
CA SER A 37 -2.23 -36.83 17.61
C SER A 37 -3.41 -35.83 17.67
N LEU A 38 -4.44 -36.14 18.46
CA LEU A 38 -5.60 -35.25 18.63
C LEU A 38 -5.25 -33.99 19.46
N ARG A 39 -4.31 -34.10 20.42
CA ARG A 39 -3.81 -32.92 21.17
C ARG A 39 -2.95 -32.02 20.30
N ALA A 40 -2.10 -32.55 19.47
CA ALA A 40 -1.26 -31.77 18.55
C ALA A 40 -2.10 -31.04 17.49
N GLY A 41 -3.15 -31.69 16.95
CA GLY A 41 -4.10 -31.05 16.04
C GLY A 41 -4.92 -29.92 16.69
N GLY A 42 -5.32 -30.11 17.95
CA GLY A 42 -6.06 -29.10 18.71
C GLY A 42 -5.23 -27.84 19.01
N LEU A 43 -3.94 -28.00 19.34
CA LEU A 43 -3.02 -26.88 19.60
C LEU A 43 -2.66 -26.10 18.34
N ALA A 44 -2.56 -26.78 17.18
CA ALA A 44 -2.34 -26.14 15.90
C ALA A 44 -3.59 -25.34 15.44
N ALA A 45 -4.79 -25.90 15.62
CA ALA A 45 -6.04 -25.21 15.32
C ALA A 45 -6.29 -24.02 16.25
N GLN A 46 -5.95 -24.11 17.53
CA GLN A 46 -6.01 -22.98 18.48
C GLN A 46 -5.01 -21.89 18.17
N ARG A 47 -3.80 -22.21 17.66
CA ARG A 47 -2.83 -21.20 17.20
C ARG A 47 -3.31 -20.49 15.94
N ALA A 48 -4.00 -21.18 15.02
CA ALA A 48 -4.60 -20.57 13.84
C ALA A 48 -5.79 -19.66 14.17
N ALA A 49 -6.53 -19.95 15.25
CA ALA A 49 -7.70 -19.17 15.69
C ALA A 49 -7.35 -17.88 16.45
N SER A 50 -6.09 -17.66 16.84
CA SER A 50 -5.68 -16.54 17.70
C SER A 50 -4.96 -15.41 16.98
N ILE A 51 -5.15 -15.22 15.68
CA ILE A 51 -4.88 -13.92 15.07
C ILE A 51 -6.05 -13.00 15.43
N VAL A 52 -6.03 -12.53 16.68
CA VAL A 52 -6.91 -11.44 17.13
C VAL A 52 -6.61 -10.25 16.22
N ARG A 53 -7.56 -9.86 15.38
CA ARG A 53 -7.45 -8.62 14.59
C ARG A 53 -7.44 -7.45 15.57
N ASP A 54 -6.29 -6.83 15.73
CA ASP A 54 -6.17 -5.59 16.47
C ASP A 54 -6.40 -4.40 15.52
N ASP A 55 -7.67 -4.06 15.32
CA ASP A 55 -8.06 -2.94 14.47
C ASP A 55 -7.60 -1.58 15.04
N ALA A 56 -7.35 -1.48 16.34
CA ALA A 56 -6.84 -0.28 16.99
C ALA A 56 -5.35 -0.09 16.70
N ALA A 57 -4.54 -1.15 16.87
CA ALA A 57 -3.12 -1.12 16.53
C ALA A 57 -2.89 -0.91 15.03
N ALA A 58 -3.67 -1.57 14.16
CA ALA A 58 -3.60 -1.36 12.71
C ALA A 58 -3.92 0.08 12.30
N ARG A 59 -4.92 0.70 12.94
CA ARG A 59 -5.26 2.11 12.73
C ARG A 59 -4.12 3.02 13.19
N ALA A 60 -3.57 2.78 14.37
CA ALA A 60 -2.47 3.58 14.92
C ALA A 60 -1.23 3.49 14.02
N ALA A 61 -0.87 2.30 13.55
CA ALA A 61 0.23 2.08 12.62
C ALA A 61 0.02 2.82 11.29
N PHE A 62 -1.20 2.77 10.73
CA PHE A 62 -1.50 3.51 9.50
C PHE A 62 -1.45 5.03 9.70
N LEU A 63 -1.95 5.54 10.82
CA LEU A 63 -1.87 6.97 11.14
C LEU A 63 -0.42 7.44 11.27
N ALA A 64 0.46 6.61 11.84
CA ALA A 64 1.90 6.89 11.91
C ALA A 64 2.54 6.90 10.51
N ALA A 65 2.12 6.05 9.60
CA ALA A 65 2.63 5.98 8.21
C ALA A 65 2.02 7.05 7.28
N ALA A 66 0.85 7.59 7.59
CA ALA A 66 0.13 8.53 6.72
C ALA A 66 0.94 9.76 6.29
N PRO A 67 1.80 10.36 7.13
CA PRO A 67 2.65 11.49 6.73
C PRO A 67 3.63 11.17 5.61
N VAL A 68 4.00 9.90 5.40
CA VAL A 68 4.84 9.49 4.26
C VAL A 68 4.12 9.72 2.94
N PHE A 69 2.83 9.34 2.84
CA PHE A 69 2.05 9.49 1.61
C PHE A 69 1.81 10.95 1.24
N THR A 70 1.69 11.83 2.23
CA THR A 70 1.50 13.27 2.03
C THR A 70 2.81 14.06 1.94
N HIS A 71 3.95 13.39 2.10
CA HIS A 71 5.27 14.01 1.91
C HIS A 71 5.51 14.34 0.43
N PRO A 72 6.22 15.43 0.09
CA PRO A 72 6.52 15.81 -1.29
C PRO A 72 7.10 14.68 -2.15
N ARG A 73 7.95 13.82 -1.57
CA ARG A 73 8.55 12.68 -2.32
C ARG A 73 7.51 11.66 -2.82
N CYS A 74 6.35 11.59 -2.20
CA CYS A 74 5.27 10.70 -2.60
C CYS A 74 4.20 11.48 -3.40
N GLN A 75 3.69 12.58 -2.84
CA GLN A 75 2.57 13.30 -3.47
C GLN A 75 2.93 13.98 -4.79
N ASN A 76 4.22 14.32 -5.04
CA ASN A 76 4.65 14.90 -6.31
C ASN A 76 4.42 13.96 -7.50
N CYS A 77 4.55 12.64 -7.29
CA CYS A 77 4.24 11.61 -8.28
C CYS A 77 2.76 11.18 -8.24
N HIS A 78 2.04 11.49 -7.16
CA HIS A 78 0.63 11.16 -6.95
C HIS A 78 -0.28 12.40 -6.91
N PRO A 79 -0.19 13.31 -7.90
CA PRO A 79 -0.96 14.55 -7.94
C PRO A 79 -2.43 14.30 -8.28
N ALA A 80 -3.29 15.23 -7.89
CA ALA A 80 -4.71 15.21 -8.28
C ALA A 80 -4.91 15.43 -9.80
N GLY A 81 -4.04 16.24 -10.42
CA GLY A 81 -4.14 16.64 -11.82
C GLY A 81 -3.28 15.80 -12.78
N GLU A 82 -3.16 16.32 -14.00
CA GLU A 82 -2.35 15.72 -15.07
C GLU A 82 -0.86 16.10 -14.99
N ALA A 83 -0.54 17.20 -14.36
CA ALA A 83 0.84 17.62 -14.16
C ALA A 83 1.41 16.96 -12.88
N PRO A 84 2.67 16.49 -12.92
CA PRO A 84 3.39 16.17 -11.71
C PRO A 84 3.62 17.44 -10.89
N LEU A 85 3.92 17.26 -9.60
CA LEU A 85 4.44 18.32 -8.77
C LEU A 85 5.97 18.15 -8.65
N GLN A 86 6.65 19.19 -8.18
CA GLN A 86 8.10 19.18 -7.95
C GLN A 86 8.46 20.00 -6.71
N GLY A 87 9.71 19.87 -6.29
CA GLY A 87 10.23 20.58 -5.13
C GLY A 87 9.77 19.98 -3.80
N ASP A 88 10.27 20.56 -2.73
CA ASP A 88 9.92 20.18 -1.35
C ASP A 88 8.62 20.89 -0.89
N ASP A 89 8.18 21.86 -1.64
CA ASP A 89 6.92 22.60 -1.48
C ASP A 89 5.79 22.08 -2.38
N SER A 90 6.07 21.06 -3.20
CA SER A 90 5.07 20.41 -4.09
C SER A 90 4.39 21.39 -5.07
N HIS A 91 5.12 22.36 -5.64
CA HIS A 91 4.56 23.23 -6.68
C HIS A 91 4.41 22.50 -8.03
N PRO A 92 3.60 23.00 -8.97
CA PRO A 92 3.45 22.41 -10.29
C PRO A 92 4.79 22.34 -11.06
N HIS A 93 5.02 21.26 -11.78
CA HIS A 93 6.24 21.07 -12.55
C HIS A 93 6.42 22.18 -13.60
N ALA A 94 7.57 22.89 -13.56
CA ALA A 94 7.80 24.13 -14.25
C ALA A 94 7.68 24.07 -15.78
N GLN A 95 8.04 22.92 -16.40
CA GLN A 95 8.04 22.74 -17.86
C GLN A 95 6.67 22.36 -18.44
N SER A 96 5.59 22.57 -17.69
CA SER A 96 4.22 22.22 -18.12
C SER A 96 4.06 20.75 -18.55
N VAL A 97 4.86 19.87 -17.99
CA VAL A 97 4.83 18.43 -18.25
C VAL A 97 3.47 17.85 -17.86
N LYS A 98 2.98 16.91 -18.63
CA LYS A 98 1.72 16.20 -18.38
C LYS A 98 1.98 14.70 -18.33
N ARG A 99 1.19 13.99 -17.51
CA ARG A 99 1.23 12.55 -17.27
C ARG A 99 1.37 11.71 -18.56
N GLY A 100 0.55 12.00 -19.58
CA GLY A 100 0.45 11.16 -20.77
C GLY A 100 -0.22 9.81 -20.50
N LEU A 101 -0.48 9.06 -21.57
CA LEU A 101 -1.28 7.82 -21.54
C LEU A 101 -0.69 6.75 -20.60
N HIS A 102 0.64 6.64 -20.52
CA HIS A 102 1.35 5.63 -19.74
C HIS A 102 2.08 6.21 -18.51
N GLY A 103 1.77 7.43 -18.11
CA GLY A 103 2.48 8.10 -17.02
C GLY A 103 3.89 8.59 -17.36
N LYS A 104 4.38 8.38 -18.59
CA LYS A 104 5.74 8.68 -19.05
C LYS A 104 5.87 9.99 -19.84
N GLY A 105 4.96 10.91 -19.61
CA GLY A 105 4.90 12.17 -20.34
C GLY A 105 4.17 12.06 -21.70
N LYS A 106 3.76 13.19 -22.24
CA LYS A 106 3.16 13.28 -23.57
C LYS A 106 4.23 13.26 -24.67
N TYR A 107 3.80 13.02 -25.90
CA TYR A 107 4.68 13.17 -27.07
C TYR A 107 5.33 14.56 -27.08
N GLY A 108 6.62 14.62 -27.35
CA GLY A 108 7.41 15.85 -27.31
C GLY A 108 7.86 16.31 -25.91
N MET A 109 7.35 15.70 -24.82
CA MET A 109 7.72 16.04 -23.44
C MET A 109 7.73 14.77 -22.59
N LYS A 110 8.67 13.85 -22.90
CA LYS A 110 8.85 12.59 -22.15
C LYS A 110 9.63 12.83 -20.87
N CYS A 111 9.25 12.08 -19.82
CA CYS A 111 9.92 12.17 -18.52
C CYS A 111 11.42 11.84 -18.63
N ASP A 112 11.77 10.80 -19.37
CA ASP A 112 13.13 10.31 -19.56
C ASP A 112 14.03 11.24 -20.41
N ALA A 113 13.47 12.26 -21.05
CA ALA A 113 14.26 13.31 -21.70
C ALA A 113 15.11 14.10 -20.68
N CYS A 114 14.63 14.22 -19.44
CA CYS A 114 15.31 14.95 -18.35
C CYS A 114 15.67 14.03 -17.18
N HIS A 115 14.79 13.08 -16.82
CA HIS A 115 14.98 12.15 -15.70
C HIS A 115 15.71 10.89 -16.14
N GLN A 116 16.99 10.81 -15.84
CA GLN A 116 17.86 9.70 -16.22
C GLN A 116 17.75 8.52 -15.23
N LEU A 117 18.57 7.48 -15.41
CA LEU A 117 18.60 6.29 -14.54
C LEU A 117 19.08 6.58 -13.10
N ALA A 118 19.72 7.73 -12.90
CA ALA A 118 20.22 8.24 -11.62
C ALA A 118 20.14 9.75 -11.60
N ASN A 119 20.23 10.35 -10.41
CA ASN A 119 20.33 11.81 -10.28
C ASN A 119 21.48 12.36 -11.13
N LEU A 120 21.24 13.45 -11.82
CA LEU A 120 22.30 14.24 -12.42
C LEU A 120 23.05 15.01 -11.32
N PRO A 121 24.38 15.13 -11.39
CA PRO A 121 25.17 15.87 -10.40
C PRO A 121 24.85 17.35 -10.46
N GLY A 122 24.75 17.98 -9.32
CA GLY A 122 24.55 19.43 -9.17
C GLY A 122 23.23 19.81 -8.49
N VAL A 123 23.24 21.02 -7.93
CA VAL A 123 22.07 21.59 -7.25
C VAL A 123 20.99 21.89 -8.29
N HIS A 124 19.74 21.58 -7.96
CA HIS A 124 18.57 21.76 -8.84
C HIS A 124 18.57 20.97 -10.15
N MET A 125 19.51 20.06 -10.35
CA MET A 125 19.47 19.17 -11.50
C MET A 125 18.31 18.18 -11.43
N PRO A 126 17.76 17.72 -12.60
CA PRO A 126 16.69 16.75 -12.59
C PRO A 126 17.05 15.49 -11.80
N PRO A 127 16.16 15.03 -10.91
CA PRO A 127 16.36 13.75 -10.24
C PRO A 127 16.21 12.60 -11.23
N GLY A 128 16.78 11.44 -10.89
CA GLY A 128 16.71 10.26 -11.73
C GLY A 128 16.57 8.97 -10.92
N ALA A 129 15.83 8.04 -11.50
CA ALA A 129 15.73 6.65 -11.09
C ALA A 129 15.25 5.81 -12.27
N PRO A 130 15.51 4.48 -12.28
CA PRO A 130 15.02 3.63 -13.33
C PRO A 130 13.50 3.74 -13.53
N ASN A 131 13.08 3.84 -14.79
CA ASN A 131 11.69 3.88 -15.19
C ASN A 131 10.89 5.06 -14.59
N TRP A 132 11.44 6.27 -14.65
CA TRP A 132 10.79 7.47 -14.12
C TRP A 132 9.42 7.70 -14.78
N HIS A 133 8.35 7.65 -13.99
CA HIS A 133 6.98 7.81 -14.47
C HIS A 133 6.01 8.19 -13.34
N LEU A 134 4.85 8.69 -13.72
CA LEU A 134 3.67 8.83 -12.85
C LEU A 134 2.78 7.58 -12.96
N PRO A 135 1.94 7.26 -11.98
CA PRO A 135 0.85 6.30 -12.20
C PRO A 135 0.02 6.71 -13.42
N PRO A 136 -0.38 5.78 -14.30
CA PRO A 136 -1.13 6.11 -15.50
C PRO A 136 -2.52 6.69 -15.19
N PRO A 137 -3.19 7.37 -16.14
CA PRO A 137 -4.47 8.06 -15.89
C PRO A 137 -5.56 7.19 -15.29
N GLN A 138 -5.57 5.90 -15.64
CA GLN A 138 -6.56 4.93 -15.17
C GLN A 138 -6.35 4.52 -13.70
N MET A 139 -5.16 4.77 -13.14
CA MET A 139 -4.74 4.31 -11.81
C MET A 139 -3.93 5.37 -11.07
N ARG A 140 -4.44 6.59 -11.03
CA ARG A 140 -3.69 7.77 -10.55
C ARG A 140 -3.18 7.67 -9.13
N MET A 141 -3.89 6.95 -8.24
CA MET A 141 -3.50 6.87 -6.83
C MET A 141 -3.21 8.25 -6.22
N VAL A 142 -4.20 9.14 -6.21
CA VAL A 142 -4.03 10.53 -5.76
C VAL A 142 -3.77 10.58 -4.26
N PHE A 143 -2.69 11.28 -3.84
CA PHE A 143 -2.36 11.49 -2.43
C PHE A 143 -2.60 12.94 -1.99
N VAL A 144 -2.44 13.90 -2.90
CA VAL A 144 -2.64 15.32 -2.62
C VAL A 144 -4.04 15.60 -2.10
N GLY A 145 -4.11 16.29 -0.96
CA GLY A 145 -5.39 16.68 -0.34
C GLY A 145 -6.17 15.54 0.30
N LYS A 146 -5.59 14.34 0.43
CA LYS A 146 -6.26 13.20 1.05
C LYS A 146 -6.04 13.13 2.55
N THR A 147 -7.12 12.84 3.27
CA THR A 147 -7.04 12.49 4.69
C THR A 147 -6.47 11.07 4.87
N PRO A 148 -5.92 10.73 6.04
CA PRO A 148 -5.48 9.36 6.32
C PRO A 148 -6.57 8.30 6.10
N GLY A 149 -7.82 8.60 6.41
CA GLY A 149 -8.95 7.69 6.17
C GLY A 149 -9.23 7.44 4.69
N GLU A 150 -9.14 8.49 3.86
CA GLU A 150 -9.29 8.37 2.40
C GLU A 150 -8.12 7.62 1.76
N LEU A 151 -6.88 7.85 2.24
CA LEU A 151 -5.70 7.11 1.80
C LEU A 151 -5.84 5.62 2.16
N CYS A 152 -6.21 5.30 3.39
CA CYS A 152 -6.45 3.92 3.82
C CYS A 152 -7.50 3.24 2.93
N SER A 153 -8.62 3.89 2.68
CA SER A 153 -9.70 3.37 1.85
C SER A 153 -9.24 3.16 0.40
N GLN A 154 -8.51 4.12 -0.17
CA GLN A 154 -7.98 4.03 -1.53
C GLN A 154 -6.98 2.87 -1.67
N LEU A 155 -6.03 2.73 -0.74
CA LEU A 155 -5.02 1.66 -0.75
C LEU A 155 -5.63 0.26 -0.63
N LYS A 156 -6.75 0.12 0.07
CA LYS A 156 -7.46 -1.15 0.26
C LYS A 156 -8.45 -1.50 -0.85
N ASP A 157 -8.74 -0.59 -1.74
CA ASP A 157 -9.71 -0.77 -2.81
C ASP A 157 -9.00 -1.08 -4.14
N PRO A 158 -9.08 -2.34 -4.64
CA PRO A 158 -8.43 -2.72 -5.89
C PRO A 158 -8.87 -1.88 -7.10
N SER A 159 -10.10 -1.39 -7.11
CA SER A 159 -10.60 -0.52 -8.20
C SER A 159 -9.91 0.86 -8.22
N ARG A 160 -9.28 1.25 -7.13
CA ARG A 160 -8.66 2.57 -6.92
C ARG A 160 -7.15 2.52 -6.74
N ASN A 161 -6.58 1.32 -6.51
CA ASN A 161 -5.15 1.13 -6.25
C ASN A 161 -4.41 0.41 -7.39
N GLY A 162 -5.05 0.27 -8.55
CA GLY A 162 -4.47 -0.41 -9.72
C GLY A 162 -4.55 -1.93 -9.66
N GLY A 163 -5.56 -2.47 -9.01
CA GLY A 163 -5.81 -3.90 -8.90
C GLY A 163 -4.89 -4.64 -7.93
N LYS A 164 -4.15 -3.91 -7.07
CA LYS A 164 -3.15 -4.50 -6.18
C LYS A 164 -3.76 -5.01 -4.89
N THR A 165 -3.28 -6.16 -4.44
CA THR A 165 -3.46 -6.62 -3.06
C THR A 165 -2.59 -5.79 -2.11
N ILE A 166 -2.88 -5.83 -0.81
CA ILE A 166 -2.06 -5.13 0.21
C ILE A 166 -0.61 -5.61 0.18
N ASN A 167 -0.36 -6.91 0.01
CA ASN A 167 1.00 -7.43 -0.09
C ASN A 167 1.76 -6.87 -1.31
N GLN A 168 1.10 -6.73 -2.45
CA GLN A 168 1.68 -6.11 -3.64
C GLN A 168 1.93 -4.61 -3.46
N ILE A 169 1.12 -3.91 -2.66
CA ILE A 169 1.38 -2.51 -2.30
C ILE A 169 2.60 -2.42 -1.37
N ILE A 170 2.71 -3.31 -0.38
CA ILE A 170 3.87 -3.38 0.51
C ILE A 170 5.12 -3.66 -0.32
N GLU A 171 5.09 -4.64 -1.21
CA GLU A 171 6.20 -4.96 -2.11
C GLU A 171 6.59 -3.77 -2.99
N HIS A 172 5.62 -3.08 -3.59
CA HIS A 172 5.86 -1.88 -4.39
C HIS A 172 6.56 -0.79 -3.57
N VAL A 173 6.10 -0.53 -2.36
CA VAL A 173 6.72 0.48 -1.49
C VAL A 173 8.12 0.05 -1.05
N THR A 174 8.36 -1.24 -0.76
CA THR A 174 9.64 -1.72 -0.20
C THR A 174 10.67 -2.11 -1.25
N SER A 175 10.29 -2.46 -2.48
CA SER A 175 11.20 -3.08 -3.46
C SER A 175 11.36 -2.29 -4.75
N ASP A 176 10.39 -1.47 -5.15
CA ASP A 176 10.46 -0.68 -6.39
C ASP A 176 11.56 0.38 -6.31
N LYS A 177 12.41 0.45 -7.35
CA LYS A 177 13.57 1.35 -7.38
C LYS A 177 13.17 2.82 -7.51
N LEU A 178 12.13 3.12 -8.29
CA LEU A 178 11.62 4.48 -8.43
C LEU A 178 11.00 4.96 -7.13
N VAL A 179 10.19 4.12 -6.47
CA VAL A 179 9.62 4.44 -5.15
C VAL A 179 10.73 4.60 -4.11
N GLY A 180 11.75 3.73 -4.15
CA GLY A 180 12.91 3.80 -3.26
C GLY A 180 13.70 5.11 -3.38
N TRP A 181 13.74 5.72 -4.55
CA TRP A 181 14.30 7.05 -4.73
C TRP A 181 13.66 8.06 -3.76
N GLY A 182 12.36 7.96 -3.49
CA GLY A 182 11.66 8.85 -2.56
C GLY A 182 12.25 8.88 -1.15
N TRP A 183 12.86 7.79 -0.69
CA TRP A 183 13.54 7.71 0.62
C TRP A 183 15.01 8.09 0.58
N ASN A 184 15.62 8.06 -0.58
CA ASN A 184 17.00 8.49 -0.79
C ASN A 184 17.13 9.39 -2.01
N PRO A 185 16.48 10.57 -2.00
CA PRO A 185 16.42 11.45 -3.17
C PRO A 185 17.74 12.17 -3.48
N GLY A 186 18.68 12.19 -2.53
CA GLY A 186 19.98 12.85 -2.68
C GLY A 186 19.90 14.38 -2.84
N GLU A 187 21.06 14.99 -3.07
CA GLU A 187 21.18 16.41 -3.45
C GLU A 187 20.46 17.41 -2.52
N GLY A 188 20.44 17.13 -1.22
CA GLY A 188 19.82 18.00 -0.20
C GLY A 188 18.28 18.00 -0.20
N ARG A 189 17.63 17.14 -0.98
CA ARG A 189 16.16 17.04 -1.02
C ARG A 189 15.62 16.46 0.28
N ALA A 190 14.48 16.99 0.75
CA ALA A 190 13.81 16.46 1.95
C ALA A 190 13.42 14.99 1.82
N THR A 191 13.54 14.24 2.91
CA THR A 191 13.18 12.83 3.01
C THR A 191 11.90 12.62 3.82
N PRO A 192 11.11 11.55 3.55
CA PRO A 192 9.95 11.22 4.37
C PRO A 192 10.30 11.03 5.86
N PRO A 193 9.32 11.22 6.77
CA PRO A 193 9.57 11.19 8.22
C PRO A 193 9.83 9.79 8.79
N LEU A 194 9.57 8.74 8.02
CA LEU A 194 9.85 7.35 8.40
C LEU A 194 10.84 6.72 7.43
N SER A 195 11.67 5.82 7.92
CA SER A 195 12.51 4.95 7.08
C SER A 195 11.66 4.01 6.22
N ARG A 196 12.23 3.59 5.08
CA ARG A 196 11.60 2.61 4.18
C ARG A 196 11.57 1.22 4.80
#